data_52fb835829bc2d6e13dbfc32319222b5
#
_entry.id   52fb835829bc2d6e13dbfc32319222b5
#
_cell.length_a   1.000
_cell.length_b   1.000
_cell.length_c   1.000
_cell.angle_alpha   90.00
_cell.angle_beta   90.00
_cell.angle_gamma   90.00
#
_symmetry.space_group_name_H-M   'P 1'
#
loop_
_entity.id
_entity.type
_entity.pdbx_description
1 polymer ?
#
loop_
_entity_poly.entity_id
_entity_poly.type
_entity_poly.pdbx_seq_one_letter_code
_entity_poly.pdbx_strand_id
1 'polypeptide(L)'
;MRRASVFTASVTTALTLALATPAASAAPTDFIKNPLEPTPDPQSTAMVELPTTPAPTTTTDGRHVTVTDGYMTSQDGKGTQIYWKSNTIPNAKATVVVVHGAAEHLGRYEWVTGKLLNAGYNVYRIDHRGHGHSGQVEGTPVARGHIDDFHSLVDDLHMLVEKAKAENPNTKTFLLGHSMGGLAVDFHGIKYPGSVDGIVANGGGALFNPYGGTEKGETITPEAMTDVQREAQPTIYQRLPFQDMTTFNTRMLKEVPNRTEMRVPSLPGTDLIQVGNPLGAKTSSSQAVRDEYGTDPYNNSKLSLGMGQQMAFAATYNGTNSVDFVEPTLVMMGGQDEIVPPFFSRDWYNGISSTDKQLIEFEGQFHETFNEPAQHEAIATAIAWLDARI
;
A
#
# COMPACT_ATOMS: atom_id res chain seq x y z
N MET A 1 -12.96 -9.91 -29.93
CA MET A 1 -12.26 -11.00 -29.26
C MET A 1 -10.72 -10.96 -29.35
N ARG A 2 -10.09 -10.24 -30.28
CA ARG A 2 -8.59 -10.17 -30.35
C ARG A 2 -7.91 -9.11 -29.43
N ARG A 3 -8.67 -8.20 -28.82
CA ARG A 3 -8.12 -7.12 -27.98
C ARG A 3 -7.85 -7.52 -26.50
N ALA A 4 -8.58 -8.49 -25.98
CA ALA A 4 -8.40 -8.97 -24.60
C ALA A 4 -7.10 -9.79 -24.42
N SER A 5 -6.66 -10.52 -25.46
CA SER A 5 -5.48 -11.40 -25.40
C SER A 5 -4.15 -10.64 -25.28
N VAL A 6 -4.06 -9.40 -25.82
CA VAL A 6 -2.84 -8.60 -25.80
C VAL A 6 -2.62 -7.97 -24.42
N PHE A 7 -3.70 -7.54 -23.74
CA PHE A 7 -3.63 -6.95 -22.41
C PHE A 7 -3.18 -7.97 -21.35
N THR A 8 -3.66 -9.22 -21.48
CA THR A 8 -3.36 -10.31 -20.53
C THR A 8 -1.89 -10.75 -20.56
N ALA A 9 -1.29 -10.82 -21.74
CA ALA A 9 0.12 -11.23 -21.89
C ALA A 9 1.09 -10.20 -21.29
N SER A 10 0.77 -8.91 -21.41
CA SER A 10 1.62 -7.81 -20.93
C SER A 10 1.68 -7.74 -19.40
N VAL A 11 0.55 -7.96 -18.72
CA VAL A 11 0.44 -7.89 -17.26
C VAL A 11 1.16 -9.07 -16.59
N THR A 12 1.04 -10.27 -17.17
CA THR A 12 1.69 -11.49 -16.61
C THR A 12 3.20 -11.42 -16.70
N THR A 13 3.74 -10.84 -17.79
CA THR A 13 5.18 -10.72 -18.00
C THR A 13 5.83 -9.69 -17.06
N ALA A 14 5.15 -8.58 -16.79
CA ALA A 14 5.66 -7.54 -15.90
C ALA A 14 5.85 -8.03 -14.45
N LEU A 15 4.91 -8.84 -13.95
CA LEU A 15 4.96 -9.33 -12.57
C LEU A 15 6.03 -10.41 -12.36
N THR A 16 6.19 -11.34 -13.32
CA THR A 16 7.21 -12.40 -13.23
C THR A 16 8.63 -11.83 -13.23
N LEU A 17 8.78 -10.62 -13.78
CA LEU A 17 10.07 -9.94 -13.88
C LEU A 17 10.38 -9.03 -12.67
N ALA A 18 9.38 -8.45 -12.03
CA ALA A 18 9.56 -7.61 -10.83
C ALA A 18 10.07 -8.44 -9.62
N LEU A 19 9.83 -9.75 -9.62
CA LEU A 19 10.27 -10.67 -8.57
C LEU A 19 11.70 -11.24 -8.77
N ALA A 20 12.38 -10.90 -9.87
CA ALA A 20 13.63 -11.55 -10.29
C ALA A 20 14.86 -10.65 -10.44
N THR A 21 14.82 -9.37 -10.01
CA THR A 21 15.92 -8.42 -10.26
C THR A 21 16.91 -8.30 -9.10
N PRO A 22 18.24 -8.30 -9.36
CA PRO A 22 19.25 -7.96 -8.35
C PRO A 22 19.34 -6.45 -8.12
N ALA A 23 19.79 -6.08 -6.91
CA ALA A 23 19.92 -4.74 -6.39
C ALA A 23 20.59 -3.73 -7.33
N ALA A 24 20.02 -2.53 -7.42
CA ALA A 24 20.61 -1.38 -8.11
C ALA A 24 21.10 -0.33 -7.10
N SER A 25 22.19 0.32 -7.46
CA SER A 25 22.98 1.25 -6.68
C SER A 25 22.31 2.61 -6.43
N ALA A 26 22.85 3.30 -5.44
CA ALA A 26 22.52 4.59 -4.84
C ALA A 26 21.72 5.61 -5.68
N ALA A 27 20.72 6.21 -5.02
CA ALA A 27 19.81 7.22 -5.54
C ALA A 27 20.40 8.65 -5.52
N PRO A 28 19.86 9.56 -6.35
CA PRO A 28 20.26 10.96 -6.39
C PRO A 28 19.73 11.80 -5.22
N THR A 29 20.44 12.87 -4.93
CA THR A 29 20.46 13.65 -3.69
C THR A 29 19.39 14.77 -3.56
N ASP A 30 18.35 14.83 -4.39
CA ASP A 30 17.37 15.92 -4.37
C ASP A 30 16.06 15.61 -3.62
N PHE A 31 16.06 14.58 -2.77
CA PHE A 31 14.91 14.24 -1.95
C PHE A 31 14.93 15.00 -0.63
N ILE A 32 13.74 15.42 -0.19
CA ILE A 32 13.56 15.96 1.15
C ILE A 32 13.88 14.83 2.12
N LYS A 33 15.10 14.87 2.68
CA LYS A 33 15.44 14.06 3.84
C LYS A 33 14.53 14.49 4.99
N ASN A 34 14.08 13.54 5.79
CA ASN A 34 13.31 13.88 6.97
C ASN A 34 14.07 14.95 7.79
N PRO A 35 13.53 16.17 7.96
CA PRO A 35 14.26 17.25 8.63
C PRO A 35 14.40 17.04 10.15
N LEU A 36 13.78 15.99 10.71
CA LEU A 36 13.63 15.85 12.15
C LEU A 36 14.80 15.15 12.82
N GLU A 37 15.54 14.22 12.17
CA GLU A 37 16.78 13.64 12.73
C GLU A 37 17.57 12.81 11.67
N PRO A 38 18.86 12.54 11.84
CA PRO A 38 19.60 11.64 10.96
C PRO A 38 19.05 10.21 11.11
N THR A 39 18.79 9.56 9.98
CA THR A 39 18.41 8.15 9.96
C THR A 39 19.44 7.29 10.68
N PRO A 40 19.04 6.35 11.54
CA PRO A 40 19.98 5.43 12.18
C PRO A 40 20.79 4.66 11.14
N ASP A 41 22.05 4.38 11.43
CA ASP A 41 22.87 3.46 10.65
C ASP A 41 22.09 2.16 10.43
N PRO A 42 21.93 1.69 9.18
CA PRO A 42 21.25 0.42 8.88
C PRO A 42 21.90 -0.80 9.56
N GLN A 43 23.12 -0.67 10.06
CA GLN A 43 23.75 -1.65 10.94
C GLN A 43 23.47 -1.38 12.43
N SER A 44 22.58 -0.44 12.74
CA SER A 44 22.16 -0.19 14.11
C SER A 44 21.63 -1.48 14.73
N THR A 45 22.22 -1.88 15.85
CA THR A 45 21.77 -2.99 16.69
C THR A 45 20.51 -2.61 17.49
N ALA A 46 19.81 -1.54 17.14
CA ALA A 46 18.56 -1.16 17.76
C ALA A 46 17.56 -2.33 17.60
N MET A 47 17.07 -2.83 18.73
CA MET A 47 16.07 -3.88 18.73
C MET A 47 14.78 -3.33 18.10
N VAL A 48 14.35 -3.93 17.01
CA VAL A 48 13.05 -3.65 16.38
C VAL A 48 11.96 -4.28 17.25
N GLU A 49 10.99 -3.49 17.68
CA GLU A 49 9.79 -4.03 18.33
C GLU A 49 8.97 -4.80 17.28
N LEU A 50 8.51 -6.00 17.62
CA LEU A 50 7.79 -6.86 16.68
C LEU A 50 6.44 -6.26 16.28
N PRO A 51 6.02 -6.41 15.02
CA PRO A 51 4.76 -5.85 14.52
C PRO A 51 3.53 -6.36 15.26
N THR A 52 3.57 -7.59 15.76
CA THR A 52 2.49 -8.20 16.57
C THR A 52 2.56 -7.85 18.06
N THR A 53 3.52 -7.01 18.49
CA THR A 53 3.55 -6.52 19.89
C THR A 53 2.19 -5.94 20.27
N PRO A 54 1.48 -6.50 21.26
CA PRO A 54 0.09 -6.16 21.53
C PRO A 54 -0.11 -4.67 21.80
N ALA A 55 -1.16 -4.10 21.21
CA ALA A 55 -1.62 -2.77 21.55
C ALA A 55 -2.05 -2.73 23.04
N PRO A 56 -1.85 -1.59 23.73
CA PRO A 56 -2.17 -1.48 25.14
C PRO A 56 -3.69 -1.52 25.39
N THR A 57 -4.08 -2.03 26.54
CA THR A 57 -5.49 -1.97 27.03
C THR A 57 -5.81 -0.63 27.68
N THR A 58 -4.79 0.16 27.98
CA THR A 58 -4.89 1.52 28.52
C THR A 58 -3.74 2.35 27.91
N THR A 59 -4.06 3.53 27.41
CA THR A 59 -3.07 4.45 26.84
C THR A 59 -2.15 5.03 27.92
N THR A 60 -1.04 5.62 27.52
CA THR A 60 -0.06 6.24 28.43
C THR A 60 -0.65 7.41 29.22
N ASP A 61 -1.70 8.07 28.71
CA ASP A 61 -2.46 9.12 29.43
C ASP A 61 -3.66 8.58 30.24
N GLY A 62 -3.80 7.25 30.36
CA GLY A 62 -4.76 6.59 31.23
C GLY A 62 -6.15 6.33 30.62
N ARG A 63 -6.36 6.54 29.31
CA ARG A 63 -7.64 6.23 28.65
C ARG A 63 -7.76 4.72 28.41
N HIS A 64 -8.92 4.16 28.76
CA HIS A 64 -9.22 2.75 28.50
C HIS A 64 -9.41 2.51 27.01
N VAL A 65 -8.82 1.41 26.49
CA VAL A 65 -8.96 0.99 25.09
C VAL A 65 -10.09 -0.03 25.00
N THR A 66 -11.11 0.28 24.21
CA THR A 66 -12.18 -0.66 23.86
C THR A 66 -11.80 -1.35 22.55
N VAL A 67 -11.81 -2.69 22.58
CA VAL A 67 -11.53 -3.51 21.39
C VAL A 67 -12.84 -4.14 20.92
N THR A 68 -13.11 -3.99 19.62
CA THR A 68 -14.26 -4.62 18.95
C THR A 68 -13.80 -5.22 17.64
N ASP A 69 -14.31 -6.39 17.29
CA ASP A 69 -14.02 -7.04 16.02
C ASP A 69 -15.25 -7.77 15.48
N GLY A 70 -15.21 -8.16 14.23
CA GLY A 70 -16.28 -8.90 13.59
C GLY A 70 -16.10 -9.00 12.08
N TYR A 71 -17.16 -9.47 11.43
CA TYR A 71 -17.22 -9.60 9.99
C TYR A 71 -18.24 -8.62 9.39
N MET A 72 -17.93 -8.10 8.22
CA MET A 72 -18.87 -7.40 7.35
C MET A 72 -18.99 -8.16 6.04
N THR A 73 -20.20 -8.22 5.47
CA THR A 73 -20.42 -8.86 4.18
C THR A 73 -20.07 -7.89 3.06
N SER A 74 -19.16 -8.29 2.19
CA SER A 74 -18.80 -7.51 1.00
C SER A 74 -20.00 -7.26 0.09
N GLN A 75 -19.99 -6.12 -0.60
CA GLN A 75 -20.99 -5.76 -1.61
C GLN A 75 -20.74 -6.42 -2.99
N ASP A 76 -19.84 -7.39 -3.06
CA ASP A 76 -19.49 -8.11 -4.30
C ASP A 76 -20.59 -9.05 -4.82
N GLY A 77 -21.67 -9.22 -4.08
CA GLY A 77 -22.78 -10.13 -4.40
C GLY A 77 -22.45 -11.62 -4.23
N LYS A 78 -21.25 -11.97 -3.76
CA LYS A 78 -20.79 -13.35 -3.57
C LYS A 78 -20.91 -13.83 -2.12
N GLY A 79 -21.18 -12.90 -1.18
CA GLY A 79 -21.24 -13.20 0.25
C GLY A 79 -19.90 -13.26 0.95
N THR A 80 -18.84 -12.69 0.34
CA THR A 80 -17.49 -12.64 0.92
C THR A 80 -17.54 -11.94 2.28
N GLN A 81 -16.97 -12.60 3.30
CA GLN A 81 -16.90 -12.06 4.66
C GLN A 81 -15.55 -11.41 4.89
N ILE A 82 -15.57 -10.16 5.31
CA ILE A 82 -14.39 -9.32 5.54
C ILE A 82 -14.24 -9.06 7.02
N TYR A 83 -13.17 -9.57 7.61
CA TYR A 83 -12.87 -9.37 9.02
C TYR A 83 -12.29 -7.98 9.27
N TRP A 84 -12.74 -7.35 10.34
CA TRP A 84 -12.24 -6.06 10.80
C TRP A 84 -12.05 -6.07 12.31
N LYS A 85 -11.19 -5.17 12.80
CA LYS A 85 -10.96 -4.95 14.22
C LYS A 85 -10.79 -3.45 14.48
N SER A 86 -11.37 -2.96 15.57
CA SER A 86 -11.16 -1.60 16.04
C SER A 86 -10.62 -1.56 17.46
N ASN A 87 -9.78 -0.58 17.71
CA ASN A 87 -9.32 -0.19 19.04
C ASN A 87 -9.67 1.28 19.21
N THR A 88 -10.56 1.59 20.16
CA THR A 88 -11.08 2.93 20.35
C THR A 88 -10.85 3.44 21.78
N ILE A 89 -10.72 4.76 21.91
CA ILE A 89 -10.48 5.44 23.18
C ILE A 89 -11.48 6.59 23.36
N PRO A 90 -11.84 6.94 24.58
CA PRO A 90 -12.67 8.12 24.83
C PRO A 90 -11.99 9.40 24.31
N ASN A 91 -12.78 10.30 23.71
CA ASN A 91 -12.32 11.60 23.23
C ASN A 91 -11.11 11.50 22.29
N ALA A 92 -11.13 10.53 21.38
CA ALA A 92 -10.12 10.44 20.33
C ALA A 92 -10.14 11.70 19.46
N LYS A 93 -8.96 12.19 19.09
CA LYS A 93 -8.81 13.41 18.27
C LYS A 93 -9.13 13.19 16.81
N ALA A 94 -8.92 11.95 16.31
CA ALA A 94 -9.28 11.50 14.97
C ALA A 94 -9.27 9.96 14.90
N THR A 95 -9.61 9.43 13.73
CA THR A 95 -9.65 8.00 13.43
C THR A 95 -8.68 7.66 12.30
N VAL A 96 -7.93 6.57 12.44
CA VAL A 96 -7.05 6.03 11.39
C VAL A 96 -7.51 4.62 11.02
N VAL A 97 -7.76 4.40 9.74
CA VAL A 97 -8.00 3.07 9.18
C VAL A 97 -6.68 2.54 8.62
N VAL A 98 -6.14 1.49 9.23
CA VAL A 98 -4.86 0.87 8.87
C VAL A 98 -5.08 -0.32 7.94
N VAL A 99 -4.32 -0.38 6.84
CA VAL A 99 -4.53 -1.26 5.70
C VAL A 99 -3.25 -2.04 5.41
N HIS A 100 -3.29 -3.34 5.62
CA HIS A 100 -2.12 -4.22 5.53
C HIS A 100 -1.68 -4.51 4.09
N GLY A 101 -0.46 -5.01 3.95
CA GLY A 101 0.17 -5.39 2.69
C GLY A 101 -0.19 -6.79 2.18
N ALA A 102 0.48 -7.19 1.11
CA ALA A 102 0.32 -8.49 0.49
C ALA A 102 0.78 -9.62 1.41
N ALA A 103 0.03 -10.71 1.43
CA ALA A 103 0.36 -11.94 2.16
C ALA A 103 0.47 -11.82 3.69
N GLU A 104 0.10 -10.70 4.26
CA GLU A 104 0.04 -10.46 5.70
C GLU A 104 -1.40 -10.24 6.18
N HIS A 105 -1.59 -9.71 7.39
CA HIS A 105 -2.90 -9.49 7.99
C HIS A 105 -2.88 -8.35 9.01
N LEU A 106 -4.06 -7.92 9.46
CA LEU A 106 -4.25 -6.80 10.40
C LEU A 106 -3.51 -6.95 11.75
N GLY A 107 -3.23 -8.19 12.19
CA GLY A 107 -2.53 -8.44 13.45
C GLY A 107 -1.07 -7.98 13.45
N ARG A 108 -0.44 -7.84 12.28
CA ARG A 108 0.91 -7.31 12.15
C ARG A 108 0.99 -5.77 12.33
N TYR A 109 -0.12 -5.15 12.68
CA TYR A 109 -0.21 -3.70 12.98
C TYR A 109 -0.60 -3.43 14.44
N GLU A 110 -0.43 -4.41 15.34
CA GLU A 110 -0.71 -4.20 16.77
C GLU A 110 0.24 -3.15 17.38
N TRP A 111 1.53 -3.19 17.05
CA TRP A 111 2.49 -2.18 17.50
C TRP A 111 2.14 -0.76 16.98
N VAL A 112 1.88 -0.61 15.68
CA VAL A 112 1.44 0.65 15.06
C VAL A 112 0.15 1.14 15.73
N THR A 113 -0.81 0.23 15.99
CA THR A 113 -2.05 0.53 16.70
C THR A 113 -1.77 1.13 18.08
N GLY A 114 -0.85 0.52 18.84
CA GLY A 114 -0.46 1.02 20.16
C GLY A 114 0.12 2.44 20.12
N LYS A 115 0.94 2.74 19.13
CA LYS A 115 1.51 4.09 18.97
C LYS A 115 0.44 5.12 18.59
N LEU A 116 -0.48 4.78 17.68
CA LEU A 116 -1.61 5.65 17.29
C LEU A 116 -2.57 5.89 18.46
N LEU A 117 -2.93 4.87 19.24
CA LEU A 117 -3.77 5.01 20.44
C LEU A 117 -3.13 5.94 21.47
N ASN A 118 -1.83 5.77 21.75
CA ASN A 118 -1.08 6.64 22.67
C ASN A 118 -0.98 8.08 22.16
N ALA A 119 -1.00 8.25 20.84
CA ALA A 119 -1.07 9.56 20.20
C ALA A 119 -2.49 10.16 20.14
N GLY A 120 -3.51 9.43 20.60
CA GLY A 120 -4.88 9.94 20.72
C GLY A 120 -5.82 9.60 19.57
N TYR A 121 -5.49 8.64 18.73
CA TYR A 121 -6.32 8.21 17.61
C TYR A 121 -7.15 6.96 17.95
N ASN A 122 -8.35 6.87 17.39
CA ASN A 122 -9.03 5.60 17.20
C ASN A 122 -8.39 4.86 16.02
N VAL A 123 -8.32 3.54 16.08
CA VAL A 123 -7.71 2.72 15.03
C VAL A 123 -8.68 1.64 14.58
N TYR A 124 -8.95 1.59 13.28
CA TYR A 124 -9.67 0.51 12.61
C TYR A 124 -8.71 -0.23 11.68
N ARG A 125 -8.88 -1.54 11.56
CA ARG A 125 -8.03 -2.40 10.72
C ARG A 125 -8.88 -3.42 9.99
N ILE A 126 -8.48 -3.80 8.79
CA ILE A 126 -9.15 -4.76 7.92
C ILE A 126 -8.23 -5.93 7.62
N ASP A 127 -8.78 -7.15 7.53
CA ASP A 127 -8.15 -8.23 6.78
C ASP A 127 -8.75 -8.23 5.37
N HIS A 128 -7.92 -7.99 4.37
CA HIS A 128 -8.37 -8.03 2.98
C HIS A 128 -8.96 -9.38 2.60
N ARG A 129 -9.81 -9.41 1.56
CA ARG A 129 -10.27 -10.65 0.95
C ARG A 129 -9.09 -11.57 0.63
N GLY A 130 -9.22 -12.87 0.93
CA GLY A 130 -8.14 -13.85 0.75
C GLY A 130 -6.98 -13.74 1.74
N HIS A 131 -7.05 -12.87 2.77
CA HIS A 131 -6.00 -12.66 3.76
C HIS A 131 -6.52 -12.83 5.19
N GLY A 132 -5.61 -13.12 6.11
CA GLY A 132 -5.89 -13.20 7.54
C GLY A 132 -7.14 -14.01 7.86
N HIS A 133 -7.98 -13.49 8.75
CA HIS A 133 -9.26 -14.12 9.11
C HIS A 133 -10.25 -14.16 7.95
N SER A 134 -10.28 -13.13 7.07
CA SER A 134 -11.15 -13.12 5.87
C SER A 134 -10.84 -14.28 4.93
N GLY A 135 -9.55 -14.63 4.79
CA GLY A 135 -9.09 -15.75 3.96
C GLY A 135 -9.27 -17.13 4.61
N GLN A 136 -9.66 -17.18 5.89
CA GLN A 136 -9.88 -18.43 6.65
C GLN A 136 -11.34 -18.77 6.85
N VAL A 137 -12.28 -17.94 6.41
CA VAL A 137 -13.72 -18.23 6.50
C VAL A 137 -14.04 -19.47 5.69
N GLU A 138 -14.67 -20.47 6.32
CA GLU A 138 -15.10 -21.69 5.65
C GLU A 138 -16.10 -21.36 4.53
N GLY A 139 -15.86 -21.89 3.34
CA GLY A 139 -16.71 -21.64 2.17
C GLY A 139 -16.57 -20.23 1.59
N THR A 140 -15.55 -19.45 1.98
CA THR A 140 -15.30 -18.12 1.36
C THR A 140 -15.17 -18.23 -0.16
N PRO A 141 -15.82 -17.35 -0.93
CA PRO A 141 -15.71 -17.37 -2.38
C PRO A 141 -14.33 -16.91 -2.90
N VAL A 142 -13.51 -16.30 -2.04
CA VAL A 142 -12.17 -15.85 -2.39
C VAL A 142 -11.14 -16.74 -1.68
N ALA A 143 -10.39 -17.49 -2.46
CA ALA A 143 -9.38 -18.41 -1.92
C ALA A 143 -8.28 -17.67 -1.16
N ARG A 144 -7.69 -18.33 -0.17
CA ARG A 144 -6.55 -17.79 0.59
C ARG A 144 -5.35 -17.51 -0.32
N GLY A 145 -4.76 -16.31 -0.19
CA GLY A 145 -3.67 -15.84 -1.04
C GLY A 145 -4.11 -15.43 -2.44
N HIS A 146 -5.42 -15.16 -2.62
CA HIS A 146 -5.99 -14.72 -3.90
C HIS A 146 -6.68 -13.37 -3.75
N ILE A 147 -6.70 -12.61 -4.83
CA ILE A 147 -7.56 -11.43 -5.03
C ILE A 147 -8.28 -11.64 -6.36
N ASP A 148 -9.59 -11.67 -6.31
CA ASP A 148 -10.43 -11.89 -7.48
C ASP A 148 -10.69 -10.59 -8.27
N ASP A 149 -10.79 -9.46 -7.57
CA ASP A 149 -11.01 -8.13 -8.16
C ASP A 149 -10.52 -7.05 -7.19
N PHE A 150 -9.54 -6.24 -7.61
CA PHE A 150 -8.97 -5.20 -6.76
C PHE A 150 -9.96 -4.06 -6.47
N HIS A 151 -10.90 -3.77 -7.37
CA HIS A 151 -11.99 -2.84 -7.08
C HIS A 151 -12.82 -3.31 -5.90
N SER A 152 -13.16 -4.61 -5.86
CA SER A 152 -13.91 -5.16 -4.73
C SER A 152 -13.11 -5.12 -3.42
N LEU A 153 -11.78 -5.29 -3.47
CA LEU A 153 -10.91 -5.11 -2.30
C LEU A 153 -10.96 -3.67 -1.77
N VAL A 154 -10.97 -2.69 -2.67
CA VAL A 154 -11.07 -1.26 -2.31
C VAL A 154 -12.49 -0.90 -1.86
N ASP A 155 -13.52 -1.53 -2.43
CA ASP A 155 -14.91 -1.36 -1.97
C ASP A 155 -15.10 -1.89 -0.53
N ASP A 156 -14.46 -3.02 -0.19
CA ASP A 156 -14.42 -3.55 1.17
C ASP A 156 -13.73 -2.58 2.15
N LEU A 157 -12.62 -1.97 1.72
CA LEU A 157 -11.95 -0.92 2.51
C LEU A 157 -12.87 0.28 2.71
N HIS A 158 -13.55 0.74 1.65
CA HIS A 158 -14.48 1.86 1.74
C HIS A 158 -15.64 1.58 2.71
N MET A 159 -16.17 0.36 2.74
CA MET A 159 -17.18 -0.05 3.73
C MET A 159 -16.66 0.11 5.16
N LEU A 160 -15.39 -0.24 5.44
CA LEU A 160 -14.80 -0.03 6.77
C LEU A 160 -14.58 1.46 7.07
N VAL A 161 -14.19 2.27 6.08
CA VAL A 161 -14.09 3.74 6.23
C VAL A 161 -15.44 4.33 6.62
N GLU A 162 -16.51 3.98 5.93
CA GLU A 162 -17.85 4.48 6.23
C GLU A 162 -18.36 4.01 7.61
N LYS A 163 -18.04 2.75 8.01
CA LYS A 163 -18.29 2.26 9.36
C LYS A 163 -17.55 3.10 10.40
N ALA A 164 -16.26 3.34 10.21
CA ALA A 164 -15.43 4.12 11.13
C ALA A 164 -15.97 5.56 11.29
N LYS A 165 -16.38 6.19 10.20
CA LYS A 165 -17.01 7.52 10.20
C LYS A 165 -18.36 7.53 10.90
N ALA A 166 -19.20 6.53 10.66
CA ALA A 166 -20.51 6.43 11.30
C ALA A 166 -20.41 6.25 12.82
N GLU A 167 -19.39 5.52 13.29
CA GLU A 167 -19.13 5.31 14.72
C GLU A 167 -18.41 6.50 15.38
N ASN A 168 -17.75 7.36 14.59
CA ASN A 168 -16.98 8.53 15.05
C ASN A 168 -17.31 9.81 14.25
N PRO A 169 -18.57 10.24 14.20
CA PRO A 169 -19.05 11.25 13.26
C PRO A 169 -18.46 12.66 13.46
N ASN A 170 -17.82 12.90 14.59
CA ASN A 170 -17.26 14.21 14.94
C ASN A 170 -15.73 14.26 14.85
N THR A 171 -15.11 13.23 14.27
CA THR A 171 -13.66 13.16 14.11
C THR A 171 -13.29 13.03 12.64
N LYS A 172 -12.14 13.58 12.27
CA LYS A 172 -11.54 13.33 10.97
C LYS A 172 -11.15 11.87 10.83
N THR A 173 -11.17 11.35 9.60
CA THR A 173 -10.81 9.97 9.27
C THR A 173 -9.69 9.94 8.24
N PHE A 174 -8.63 9.23 8.56
CA PHE A 174 -7.43 9.06 7.74
C PHE A 174 -7.23 7.59 7.35
N LEU A 175 -6.54 7.36 6.24
CA LEU A 175 -6.03 6.03 5.85
C LEU A 175 -4.52 5.95 6.10
N LEU A 176 -4.06 4.77 6.53
CA LEU A 176 -2.65 4.41 6.58
C LEU A 176 -2.49 3.04 5.93
N GLY A 177 -1.88 2.98 4.75
CA GLY A 177 -1.67 1.75 4.00
C GLY A 177 -0.19 1.40 3.84
N HIS A 178 0.13 0.10 3.89
CA HIS A 178 1.47 -0.40 3.61
C HIS A 178 1.48 -1.36 2.42
N SER A 179 2.46 -1.21 1.52
CA SER A 179 2.67 -2.12 0.38
C SER A 179 1.42 -2.23 -0.50
N MET A 180 0.85 -3.42 -0.66
CA MET A 180 -0.46 -3.61 -1.32
C MET A 180 -1.54 -2.73 -0.66
N GLY A 181 -1.50 -2.55 0.67
CA GLY A 181 -2.37 -1.61 1.37
C GLY A 181 -2.09 -0.15 0.97
N GLY A 182 -0.84 0.19 0.66
CA GLY A 182 -0.46 1.47 0.05
C GLY A 182 -1.11 1.65 -1.32
N LEU A 183 -1.05 0.61 -2.19
CA LEU A 183 -1.77 0.63 -3.47
C LEU A 183 -3.29 0.80 -3.27
N ALA A 184 -3.85 0.14 -2.25
CA ALA A 184 -5.28 0.16 -1.98
C ALA A 184 -5.77 1.54 -1.48
N VAL A 185 -4.99 2.23 -0.62
CA VAL A 185 -5.37 3.57 -0.14
C VAL A 185 -5.20 4.62 -1.23
N ASP A 186 -4.19 4.49 -2.10
CA ASP A 186 -4.02 5.33 -3.28
C ASP A 186 -5.19 5.14 -4.27
N PHE A 187 -5.54 3.89 -4.55
CA PHE A 187 -6.70 3.53 -5.37
C PHE A 187 -8.01 4.07 -4.77
N HIS A 188 -8.15 3.97 -3.43
CA HIS A 188 -9.33 4.49 -2.72
C HIS A 188 -9.46 6.00 -2.90
N GLY A 189 -8.37 6.77 -2.76
CA GLY A 189 -8.39 8.22 -2.98
C GLY A 189 -8.80 8.63 -4.39
N ILE A 190 -8.45 7.82 -5.41
CA ILE A 190 -8.91 8.02 -6.79
C ILE A 190 -10.39 7.70 -6.94
N LYS A 191 -10.84 6.57 -6.38
CA LYS A 191 -12.19 6.04 -6.58
C LYS A 191 -13.23 6.75 -5.74
N TYR A 192 -12.86 7.17 -4.53
CA TYR A 192 -13.74 7.78 -3.54
C TYR A 192 -13.20 9.15 -3.06
N PRO A 193 -13.01 10.11 -3.98
CA PRO A 193 -12.41 11.39 -3.65
C PRO A 193 -13.24 12.15 -2.59
N GLY A 194 -12.55 12.74 -1.62
CA GLY A 194 -13.17 13.48 -0.51
C GLY A 194 -13.81 12.61 0.56
N SER A 195 -13.65 11.28 0.51
CA SER A 195 -14.22 10.38 1.52
C SER A 195 -13.40 10.30 2.82
N VAL A 196 -12.13 10.72 2.78
CA VAL A 196 -11.22 10.77 3.93
C VAL A 196 -10.50 12.11 4.00
N ASP A 197 -9.94 12.46 5.15
CA ASP A 197 -9.27 13.74 5.39
C ASP A 197 -7.78 13.72 5.03
N GLY A 198 -7.24 12.56 4.70
CA GLY A 198 -5.88 12.39 4.21
C GLY A 198 -5.42 10.92 4.22
N ILE A 199 -4.33 10.67 3.53
CA ILE A 199 -3.80 9.33 3.26
C ILE A 199 -2.31 9.28 3.58
N VAL A 200 -1.88 8.26 4.34
CA VAL A 200 -0.47 7.89 4.51
C VAL A 200 -0.24 6.60 3.71
N ALA A 201 0.53 6.67 2.64
CA ALA A 201 0.89 5.54 1.80
C ALA A 201 2.36 5.18 2.01
N ASN A 202 2.63 4.00 2.59
CA ASN A 202 3.97 3.50 2.88
C ASN A 202 4.33 2.31 1.99
N GLY A 203 5.42 2.41 1.22
CA GLY A 203 5.89 1.34 0.33
C GLY A 203 4.87 0.96 -0.76
N GLY A 204 3.94 1.86 -1.07
CA GLY A 204 3.01 1.77 -2.20
C GLY A 204 3.61 2.38 -3.46
N GLY A 205 2.74 2.90 -4.34
CA GLY A 205 3.15 3.62 -5.52
C GLY A 205 2.43 3.19 -6.78
N ALA A 206 2.96 3.57 -7.94
CA ALA A 206 2.35 3.29 -9.22
C ALA A 206 3.34 2.67 -10.20
N LEU A 207 2.84 1.71 -11.00
CA LEU A 207 3.56 1.23 -12.19
C LEU A 207 3.19 2.09 -13.39
N PHE A 208 4.21 2.47 -14.17
CA PHE A 208 3.99 3.18 -15.42
C PHE A 208 3.21 4.48 -15.25
N ASN A 209 3.53 5.28 -14.24
CA ASN A 209 2.95 6.59 -14.08
C ASN A 209 3.37 7.50 -15.26
N PRO A 210 2.44 7.84 -16.17
CA PRO A 210 2.76 8.66 -17.34
C PRO A 210 3.01 10.13 -17.00
N TYR A 211 2.79 10.52 -15.75
CA TYR A 211 2.96 11.89 -15.24
C TYR A 211 4.18 12.00 -14.33
N GLY A 212 4.81 10.87 -14.00
CA GLY A 212 5.99 10.83 -13.15
C GLY A 212 7.11 11.72 -13.69
N GLY A 213 7.65 12.55 -12.82
CA GLY A 213 8.85 13.33 -13.08
C GLY A 213 8.66 14.74 -13.65
N THR A 214 7.43 15.25 -13.84
CA THR A 214 7.22 16.67 -14.13
C THR A 214 6.29 17.34 -13.14
N GLU A 215 6.64 18.54 -12.69
CA GLU A 215 5.77 19.38 -11.84
C GLU A 215 4.44 19.76 -12.52
N LYS A 216 4.33 19.55 -13.84
CA LYS A 216 3.18 19.95 -14.66
C LYS A 216 2.31 18.80 -15.14
N GLY A 217 2.56 17.56 -14.68
CA GLY A 217 1.82 16.40 -15.14
C GLY A 217 2.06 16.05 -16.62
N GLU A 218 3.17 16.47 -17.19
CA GLU A 218 3.58 16.12 -18.55
C GLU A 218 4.18 14.70 -18.56
N THR A 219 3.84 13.93 -19.58
CA THR A 219 4.44 12.60 -19.77
C THR A 219 5.93 12.76 -20.06
N ILE A 220 6.80 12.12 -19.26
CA ILE A 220 8.22 12.05 -19.59
C ILE A 220 8.38 11.03 -20.70
N THR A 221 8.86 11.50 -21.86
CA THR A 221 9.33 10.57 -22.90
C THR A 221 10.71 10.04 -22.53
N PRO A 222 11.13 8.87 -23.03
CA PRO A 222 12.48 8.32 -22.79
C PRO A 222 13.60 9.32 -23.14
N GLU A 223 13.39 10.16 -24.13
CA GLU A 223 14.33 11.19 -24.56
C GLU A 223 14.40 12.38 -23.61
N ALA A 224 13.30 12.66 -22.89
CA ALA A 224 13.20 13.75 -21.92
C ALA A 224 13.63 13.32 -20.51
N MET A 225 13.91 12.03 -20.27
CA MET A 225 14.42 11.55 -18.98
C MET A 225 15.80 12.13 -18.70
N THR A 226 16.01 12.64 -17.49
CA THR A 226 17.34 12.96 -17.01
C THR A 226 18.17 11.68 -16.85
N ASP A 227 19.51 11.79 -16.90
CA ASP A 227 20.38 10.62 -16.70
C ASP A 227 20.09 9.91 -15.35
N VAL A 228 19.77 10.70 -14.35
CA VAL A 228 19.35 10.24 -13.02
C VAL A 228 18.07 9.40 -13.08
N GLN A 229 17.05 9.85 -13.81
CA GLN A 229 15.81 9.10 -13.99
C GLN A 229 16.04 7.81 -14.80
N ARG A 230 16.97 7.83 -15.77
CA ARG A 230 17.38 6.64 -16.52
C ARG A 230 18.13 5.62 -15.68
N GLU A 231 19.06 6.08 -14.83
CA GLU A 231 19.82 5.22 -13.93
C GLU A 231 18.96 4.60 -12.83
N ALA A 232 17.93 5.31 -12.37
CA ALA A 232 16.98 4.81 -11.37
C ALA A 232 16.00 3.77 -11.94
N GLN A 233 15.89 3.62 -13.26
CA GLN A 233 15.05 2.58 -13.86
C GLN A 233 15.76 1.22 -13.84
N PRO A 234 15.11 0.15 -13.36
CA PRO A 234 15.64 -1.21 -13.50
C PRO A 234 15.96 -1.50 -14.96
N THR A 235 17.08 -2.16 -15.22
CA THR A 235 17.59 -2.47 -16.56
C THR A 235 16.56 -3.17 -17.46
N ILE A 236 15.55 -3.80 -16.84
CA ILE A 236 14.45 -4.48 -17.51
C ILE A 236 13.48 -3.52 -18.19
N TYR A 237 13.21 -2.36 -17.58
CA TYR A 237 12.34 -1.33 -18.18
C TYR A 237 13.03 -0.62 -19.34
N GLN A 238 14.37 -0.59 -19.37
CA GLN A 238 15.15 -0.02 -20.47
C GLN A 238 15.13 -0.89 -21.73
N ARG A 239 14.76 -2.18 -21.63
CA ARG A 239 14.84 -3.16 -22.72
C ARG A 239 13.50 -3.54 -23.32
N LEU A 240 12.40 -3.11 -22.74
CA LEU A 240 11.07 -3.47 -23.24
C LEU A 240 10.45 -2.29 -23.99
N PRO A 241 9.83 -2.51 -25.15
CA PRO A 241 9.10 -1.46 -25.89
C PRO A 241 7.82 -1.02 -25.16
N PHE A 242 7.75 -1.26 -23.85
CA PHE A 242 6.60 -0.97 -23.01
C PHE A 242 6.35 0.52 -22.82
N GLN A 243 7.38 1.37 -22.89
CA GLN A 243 7.20 2.81 -22.73
C GLN A 243 6.28 3.39 -23.81
N ASP A 244 6.47 2.99 -25.06
CA ASP A 244 5.61 3.45 -26.16
C ASP A 244 4.19 2.91 -26.05
N MET A 245 4.04 1.62 -25.68
CA MET A 245 2.74 0.99 -25.49
C MET A 245 2.03 1.53 -24.24
N THR A 246 2.75 1.81 -23.17
CA THR A 246 2.18 2.32 -21.93
C THR A 246 1.73 3.78 -22.12
N THR A 247 2.54 4.62 -22.74
CA THR A 247 2.18 6.00 -23.10
C THR A 247 0.97 6.02 -24.04
N PHE A 248 0.95 5.13 -25.04
CA PHE A 248 -0.18 4.98 -25.95
C PHE A 248 -1.44 4.50 -25.22
N ASN A 249 -1.34 3.44 -24.42
CA ASN A 249 -2.47 2.90 -23.66
C ASN A 249 -3.00 3.92 -22.65
N THR A 250 -2.14 4.67 -21.98
CA THR A 250 -2.52 5.68 -21.01
C THR A 250 -3.24 6.86 -21.65
N ARG A 251 -2.76 7.34 -22.80
CA ARG A 251 -3.47 8.39 -23.57
C ARG A 251 -4.85 7.91 -24.03
N MET A 252 -4.93 6.67 -24.51
CA MET A 252 -6.21 6.07 -24.92
C MET A 252 -7.15 5.88 -23.73
N LEU A 253 -6.63 5.50 -22.56
CA LEU A 253 -7.43 5.30 -21.36
C LEU A 253 -7.95 6.62 -20.76
N LYS A 254 -7.21 7.73 -20.87
CA LYS A 254 -7.68 9.05 -20.44
C LYS A 254 -8.96 9.50 -21.14
N GLU A 255 -9.13 9.11 -22.40
CA GLU A 255 -10.30 9.46 -23.21
C GLU A 255 -11.45 8.48 -23.03
N VAL A 256 -11.25 7.39 -22.25
CA VAL A 256 -12.30 6.44 -21.92
C VAL A 256 -13.21 7.02 -20.84
N PRO A 257 -14.51 7.24 -21.12
CA PRO A 257 -15.45 7.64 -20.09
C PRO A 257 -15.50 6.59 -18.95
N ASN A 258 -15.59 7.06 -17.70
CA ASN A 258 -15.64 6.20 -16.50
C ASN A 258 -14.43 5.24 -16.37
N ARG A 259 -13.24 5.66 -16.78
CA ARG A 259 -12.02 4.81 -16.66
C ARG A 259 -11.73 4.38 -15.21
N THR A 260 -12.11 5.18 -14.23
CA THR A 260 -11.99 4.86 -12.80
C THR A 260 -12.90 3.73 -12.34
N GLU A 261 -13.91 3.38 -13.15
CA GLU A 261 -14.82 2.25 -12.90
C GLU A 261 -14.46 1.00 -13.74
N MET A 262 -13.40 1.06 -14.53
CA MET A 262 -13.02 -0.05 -15.42
C MET A 262 -12.45 -1.20 -14.60
N ARG A 263 -13.16 -2.32 -14.54
CA ARG A 263 -12.79 -3.53 -13.81
C ARG A 263 -12.10 -4.55 -14.71
N VAL A 264 -11.06 -5.17 -14.18
CA VAL A 264 -10.37 -6.30 -14.82
C VAL A 264 -10.21 -7.40 -13.76
N PRO A 265 -11.24 -8.22 -13.54
CA PRO A 265 -11.18 -9.32 -12.58
C PRO A 265 -10.07 -10.31 -12.92
N SER A 266 -9.61 -11.06 -11.93
CA SER A 266 -8.68 -12.16 -12.13
C SER A 266 -9.22 -13.16 -13.14
N LEU A 267 -8.34 -13.70 -13.99
CA LEU A 267 -8.74 -14.72 -14.96
C LEU A 267 -9.19 -15.98 -14.24
N PRO A 268 -10.22 -16.67 -14.75
CA PRO A 268 -10.70 -17.92 -14.18
C PRO A 268 -9.57 -18.96 -14.02
N GLY A 269 -9.51 -19.63 -12.87
CA GLY A 269 -8.52 -20.66 -12.55
C GLY A 269 -7.17 -20.14 -12.08
N THR A 270 -6.95 -18.81 -12.02
CA THR A 270 -5.68 -18.24 -11.52
C THR A 270 -5.56 -18.32 -10.00
N ASP A 271 -6.65 -18.56 -9.28
CA ASP A 271 -6.70 -18.89 -7.86
C ASP A 271 -6.07 -20.26 -7.55
N LEU A 272 -6.15 -21.20 -8.49
CA LEU A 272 -5.60 -22.55 -8.37
C LEU A 272 -4.10 -22.60 -8.65
N ILE A 273 -3.55 -21.62 -9.37
CA ILE A 273 -2.12 -21.53 -9.66
C ILE A 273 -1.46 -20.72 -8.54
N GLN A 274 -0.85 -21.42 -7.59
CA GLN A 274 -0.21 -20.82 -6.43
C GLN A 274 1.28 -21.09 -6.41
N VAL A 275 2.06 -20.07 -6.05
CA VAL A 275 3.52 -20.15 -5.83
C VAL A 275 3.83 -19.85 -4.36
N GLY A 276 4.98 -20.34 -3.89
CA GLY A 276 5.46 -19.99 -2.55
C GLY A 276 5.63 -18.47 -2.42
N ASN A 277 5.30 -17.93 -1.26
CA ASN A 277 5.44 -16.50 -1.00
C ASN A 277 6.94 -16.09 -0.92
N PRO A 278 7.46 -15.30 -1.86
CA PRO A 278 8.86 -14.88 -1.86
C PRO A 278 9.11 -13.63 -1.00
N LEU A 279 8.06 -12.94 -0.53
CA LEU A 279 8.16 -11.61 0.05
C LEU A 279 8.89 -11.62 1.41
N GLY A 280 8.63 -12.61 2.25
CA GLY A 280 9.10 -12.67 3.64
C GLY A 280 10.62 -12.48 3.84
N ALA A 281 11.43 -12.84 2.83
CA ALA A 281 12.90 -12.70 2.92
C ALA A 281 13.40 -11.25 2.79
N LYS A 282 12.56 -10.33 2.29
CA LYS A 282 12.93 -8.95 1.93
C LYS A 282 12.05 -7.88 2.58
N THR A 283 11.13 -8.27 3.46
CA THR A 283 10.20 -7.35 4.10
C THR A 283 10.91 -6.38 5.03
N SER A 284 11.88 -6.86 5.82
CA SER A 284 12.61 -6.07 6.81
C SER A 284 14.09 -6.48 6.86
N SER A 285 14.95 -5.56 7.26
CA SER A 285 16.36 -5.82 7.59
C SER A 285 16.49 -6.61 8.89
N SER A 286 15.51 -6.55 9.79
CA SER A 286 15.47 -7.29 11.05
C SER A 286 15.17 -8.77 10.84
N GLN A 287 16.08 -9.64 11.28
CA GLN A 287 15.88 -11.10 11.23
C GLN A 287 14.67 -11.52 12.07
N ALA A 288 14.49 -10.92 13.26
CA ALA A 288 13.37 -11.26 14.13
C ALA A 288 12.00 -10.99 13.49
N VAL A 289 11.87 -9.88 12.74
CA VAL A 289 10.66 -9.55 11.97
C VAL A 289 10.42 -10.56 10.85
N ARG A 290 11.48 -10.97 10.14
CA ARG A 290 11.36 -11.98 9.07
C ARG A 290 10.98 -13.36 9.63
N ASP A 291 11.54 -13.75 10.78
CA ASP A 291 11.23 -15.02 11.44
C ASP A 291 9.76 -15.04 11.91
N GLU A 292 9.28 -13.94 12.50
CA GLU A 292 7.87 -13.78 12.86
C GLU A 292 6.98 -13.87 11.61
N TYR A 293 7.32 -13.15 10.54
CA TYR A 293 6.57 -13.20 9.29
C TYR A 293 6.43 -14.64 8.76
N GLY A 294 7.53 -15.42 8.80
CA GLY A 294 7.58 -16.78 8.29
C GLY A 294 6.82 -17.80 9.14
N THR A 295 6.62 -17.53 10.43
CA THR A 295 5.96 -18.44 11.39
C THR A 295 4.52 -18.07 11.70
N ASP A 296 4.06 -16.89 11.33
CA ASP A 296 2.70 -16.43 11.59
C ASP A 296 1.67 -17.22 10.74
N PRO A 297 0.73 -17.95 11.37
CA PRO A 297 -0.24 -18.80 10.67
C PRO A 297 -1.29 -18.01 9.87
N TYR A 298 -1.45 -16.72 10.15
CA TYR A 298 -2.35 -15.83 9.42
C TYR A 298 -1.71 -15.22 8.16
N ASN A 299 -0.40 -15.23 8.06
CA ASN A 299 0.30 -14.87 6.84
C ASN A 299 0.10 -15.92 5.74
N ASN A 300 0.01 -15.46 4.50
CA ASN A 300 -0.15 -16.37 3.37
C ASN A 300 1.21 -16.93 2.94
N SER A 301 1.42 -18.23 3.14
CA SER A 301 2.63 -18.93 2.69
C SER A 301 2.68 -19.13 1.17
N LYS A 302 1.56 -18.93 0.49
CA LYS A 302 1.43 -19.03 -0.97
C LYS A 302 0.62 -17.86 -1.50
N LEU A 303 0.93 -17.45 -2.71
CA LEU A 303 0.24 -16.41 -3.46
C LEU A 303 -0.25 -16.98 -4.78
N SER A 304 -1.47 -16.59 -5.17
CA SER A 304 -2.03 -17.00 -6.46
C SER A 304 -1.52 -16.13 -7.60
N LEU A 305 -1.54 -16.67 -8.81
CA LEU A 305 -1.28 -15.90 -10.02
C LEU A 305 -2.29 -14.74 -10.18
N GLY A 306 -3.56 -14.97 -9.78
CA GLY A 306 -4.58 -13.92 -9.80
C GLY A 306 -4.27 -12.76 -8.88
N MET A 307 -3.72 -13.01 -7.67
CA MET A 307 -3.27 -11.94 -6.79
C MET A 307 -2.19 -11.09 -7.45
N GLY A 308 -1.20 -11.71 -8.07
CA GLY A 308 -0.18 -10.99 -8.80
C GLY A 308 -0.74 -10.15 -9.95
N GLN A 309 -1.70 -10.69 -10.69
CA GLN A 309 -2.42 -9.97 -11.75
C GLN A 309 -3.15 -8.74 -11.19
N GLN A 310 -3.82 -8.87 -10.05
CA GLN A 310 -4.57 -7.78 -9.44
C GLN A 310 -3.67 -6.68 -8.86
N MET A 311 -2.53 -7.04 -8.29
CA MET A 311 -1.53 -6.05 -7.84
C MET A 311 -0.98 -5.24 -9.01
N ALA A 312 -0.63 -5.90 -10.12
CA ALA A 312 -0.17 -5.21 -11.32
C ALA A 312 -1.27 -4.32 -11.94
N PHE A 313 -2.52 -4.78 -11.92
CA PHE A 313 -3.67 -3.98 -12.32
C PHE A 313 -3.80 -2.73 -11.44
N ALA A 314 -3.76 -2.87 -10.11
CA ALA A 314 -3.90 -1.76 -9.18
C ALA A 314 -2.80 -0.71 -9.37
N ALA A 315 -1.54 -1.14 -9.49
CA ALA A 315 -0.43 -0.24 -9.73
C ALA A 315 -0.54 0.51 -11.07
N THR A 316 -1.03 -0.16 -12.11
CA THR A 316 -1.31 0.46 -13.43
C THR A 316 -2.50 1.42 -13.35
N TYR A 317 -3.55 1.03 -12.62
CA TYR A 317 -4.72 1.88 -12.39
C TYR A 317 -4.32 3.18 -11.68
N ASN A 318 -3.54 3.08 -10.60
CA ASN A 318 -3.05 4.24 -9.86
C ASN A 318 -2.23 5.17 -10.80
N GLY A 319 -1.29 4.62 -11.57
CA GLY A 319 -0.50 5.39 -12.51
C GLY A 319 -1.36 6.09 -13.58
N THR A 320 -2.32 5.37 -14.15
CA THR A 320 -3.21 5.90 -15.21
C THR A 320 -4.15 6.99 -14.70
N ASN A 321 -4.61 6.88 -13.46
CA ASN A 321 -5.60 7.77 -12.87
C ASN A 321 -5.00 8.73 -11.82
N SER A 322 -3.68 8.83 -11.72
CA SER A 322 -2.99 9.65 -10.71
C SER A 322 -3.44 11.12 -10.71
N VAL A 323 -3.83 11.67 -11.86
CA VAL A 323 -4.36 13.04 -11.98
C VAL A 323 -5.72 13.25 -11.30
N ASP A 324 -6.42 12.18 -10.98
CA ASP A 324 -7.70 12.24 -10.25
C ASP A 324 -7.50 12.15 -8.72
N PHE A 325 -6.27 11.85 -8.27
CA PHE A 325 -5.93 11.81 -6.86
C PHE A 325 -5.64 13.21 -6.32
N VAL A 326 -6.50 13.69 -5.43
CA VAL A 326 -6.47 15.06 -4.89
C VAL A 326 -6.36 15.12 -3.36
N GLU A 327 -6.38 13.96 -2.68
CA GLU A 327 -6.36 13.87 -1.23
C GLU A 327 -5.04 14.39 -0.63
N PRO A 328 -5.06 15.05 0.54
CA PRO A 328 -3.84 15.28 1.31
C PRO A 328 -3.10 13.96 1.51
N THR A 329 -1.81 13.92 1.18
CA THR A 329 -1.09 12.65 1.24
C THR A 329 0.35 12.77 1.74
N LEU A 330 0.74 11.78 2.57
CA LEU A 330 2.12 11.49 2.94
C LEU A 330 2.54 10.19 2.24
N VAL A 331 3.51 10.27 1.36
CA VAL A 331 4.15 9.10 0.76
C VAL A 331 5.42 8.77 1.52
N MET A 332 5.54 7.55 2.02
CA MET A 332 6.68 7.05 2.79
C MET A 332 7.29 5.84 2.09
N MET A 333 8.61 5.66 2.16
CA MET A 333 9.29 4.52 1.55
C MET A 333 10.64 4.25 2.22
N GLY A 334 11.08 2.99 2.19
CA GLY A 334 12.45 2.62 2.51
C GLY A 334 13.37 2.90 1.32
N GLY A 335 14.54 3.49 1.56
CA GLY A 335 15.49 3.83 0.51
C GLY A 335 16.15 2.60 -0.15
N GLN A 336 16.14 1.44 0.55
CA GLN A 336 16.65 0.15 0.06
C GLN A 336 15.54 -0.91 -0.09
N ASP A 337 14.33 -0.47 -0.38
CA ASP A 337 13.21 -1.37 -0.67
C ASP A 337 13.46 -2.15 -1.97
N GLU A 338 13.61 -3.48 -1.86
CA GLU A 338 13.79 -4.38 -3.00
C GLU A 338 12.46 -5.03 -3.45
N ILE A 339 11.36 -4.88 -2.69
CA ILE A 339 10.04 -5.42 -3.04
C ILE A 339 9.29 -4.42 -3.90
N VAL A 340 9.20 -3.17 -3.43
CA VAL A 340 8.64 -2.04 -4.18
C VAL A 340 9.73 -0.97 -4.29
N PRO A 341 10.56 -1.02 -5.33
CA PRO A 341 11.65 -0.06 -5.50
C PRO A 341 11.19 1.39 -5.34
N PRO A 342 11.97 2.25 -4.65
CA PRO A 342 11.57 3.61 -4.27
C PRO A 342 11.06 4.48 -5.41
N PHE A 343 11.49 4.21 -6.64
CA PHE A 343 11.06 4.99 -7.81
C PHE A 343 9.53 4.88 -8.07
N PHE A 344 8.86 3.77 -7.68
CA PHE A 344 7.41 3.65 -7.82
C PHE A 344 6.67 4.64 -6.93
N SER A 345 7.13 4.81 -5.68
CA SER A 345 6.58 5.80 -4.76
C SER A 345 6.88 7.24 -5.21
N ARG A 346 8.07 7.49 -5.76
CA ARG A 346 8.45 8.80 -6.33
C ARG A 346 7.62 9.13 -7.57
N ASP A 347 7.42 8.19 -8.48
CA ASP A 347 6.59 8.37 -9.66
C ASP A 347 5.13 8.66 -9.28
N TRP A 348 4.61 7.93 -8.30
CA TRP A 348 3.29 8.21 -7.74
C TRP A 348 3.20 9.63 -7.20
N TYR A 349 4.12 10.01 -6.30
CA TYR A 349 4.17 11.36 -5.72
C TYR A 349 4.21 12.46 -6.78
N ASN A 350 5.03 12.28 -7.82
CA ASN A 350 5.16 13.27 -8.90
C ASN A 350 3.90 13.36 -9.77
N GLY A 351 3.20 12.24 -9.94
CA GLY A 351 2.06 12.15 -10.86
C GLY A 351 0.71 12.57 -10.30
N ILE A 352 0.55 12.64 -8.99
CA ILE A 352 -0.74 12.99 -8.35
C ILE A 352 -1.01 14.49 -8.36
N SER A 353 -2.29 14.85 -8.46
CA SER A 353 -2.77 16.24 -8.45
C SER A 353 -2.98 16.83 -7.06
N SER A 354 -2.74 16.08 -6.00
CA SER A 354 -2.79 16.62 -4.64
C SER A 354 -1.87 17.82 -4.48
N THR A 355 -2.39 18.91 -3.94
CA THR A 355 -1.63 20.13 -3.62
C THR A 355 -1.05 20.12 -2.21
N ASP A 356 -1.53 19.24 -1.34
CA ASP A 356 -1.03 18.98 0.00
C ASP A 356 -0.40 17.58 0.03
N LYS A 357 0.85 17.48 -0.43
CA LYS A 357 1.56 16.21 -0.51
C LYS A 357 2.99 16.33 0.00
N GLN A 358 3.46 15.28 0.66
CA GLN A 358 4.81 15.16 1.19
C GLN A 358 5.39 13.79 0.86
N LEU A 359 6.69 13.74 0.56
CA LEU A 359 7.45 12.51 0.31
C LEU A 359 8.56 12.37 1.35
N ILE A 360 8.63 11.23 2.01
CA ILE A 360 9.67 10.91 2.98
C ILE A 360 10.32 9.58 2.61
N GLU A 361 11.63 9.60 2.45
CA GLU A 361 12.46 8.42 2.25
C GLU A 361 13.28 8.14 3.52
N PHE A 362 13.19 6.91 4.02
CA PHE A 362 14.00 6.42 5.14
C PHE A 362 15.24 5.74 4.57
N GLU A 363 16.35 6.46 4.52
CA GLU A 363 17.61 5.99 3.95
C GLU A 363 18.06 4.68 4.61
N GLY A 364 18.47 3.70 3.81
CA GLY A 364 18.94 2.41 4.29
C GLY A 364 17.88 1.44 4.81
N GLN A 365 16.63 1.87 4.93
CA GLN A 365 15.54 0.99 5.39
C GLN A 365 14.96 0.17 4.23
N PHE A 366 14.44 -1.02 4.55
CA PHE A 366 13.80 -1.93 3.60
C PHE A 366 12.31 -1.61 3.45
N HIS A 367 11.52 -2.60 3.03
CA HIS A 367 10.13 -2.43 2.63
C HIS A 367 9.20 -2.00 3.76
N GLU A 368 9.30 -2.65 4.93
CA GLU A 368 8.39 -2.43 6.07
C GLU A 368 8.93 -1.34 7.00
N THR A 369 8.88 -0.05 6.63
CA THR A 369 9.49 1.03 7.42
C THR A 369 9.01 1.08 8.88
N PHE A 370 7.79 0.60 9.18
CA PHE A 370 7.29 0.48 10.55
C PHE A 370 7.84 -0.73 11.31
N ASN A 371 8.61 -1.60 10.65
CA ASN A 371 9.22 -2.81 11.20
C ASN A 371 10.73 -2.85 10.92
N GLU A 372 11.33 -1.69 10.76
CA GLU A 372 12.75 -1.45 10.52
C GLU A 372 13.41 -0.79 11.74
N PRO A 373 14.74 -0.70 11.83
CA PRO A 373 15.42 0.08 12.88
C PRO A 373 14.91 1.51 13.03
N ALA A 374 14.46 2.16 11.96
CA ALA A 374 13.84 3.48 11.99
C ALA A 374 12.34 3.50 12.34
N GLN A 375 11.75 2.39 12.84
CA GLN A 375 10.30 2.28 13.05
C GLN A 375 9.71 3.39 13.94
N HIS A 376 10.44 3.82 14.97
CA HIS A 376 10.00 4.91 15.85
C HIS A 376 9.95 6.26 15.13
N GLU A 377 10.92 6.53 14.27
CA GLU A 377 10.94 7.72 13.42
C GLU A 377 9.82 7.66 12.38
N ALA A 378 9.63 6.51 11.74
CA ALA A 378 8.59 6.31 10.73
C ALA A 378 7.19 6.56 11.30
N ILE A 379 6.87 5.98 12.47
CA ILE A 379 5.55 6.19 13.07
C ILE A 379 5.39 7.61 13.63
N ALA A 380 6.45 8.21 14.18
CA ALA A 380 6.41 9.60 14.65
C ALA A 380 6.19 10.58 13.49
N THR A 381 6.82 10.35 12.34
CA THR A 381 6.61 11.12 11.12
C THR A 381 5.15 11.04 10.66
N ALA A 382 4.57 9.83 10.60
CA ALA A 382 3.18 9.64 10.22
C ALA A 382 2.24 10.36 11.21
N ILE A 383 2.46 10.23 12.53
CA ILE A 383 1.66 10.89 13.57
C ILE A 383 1.76 12.42 13.46
N ALA A 384 2.96 12.98 13.29
CA ALA A 384 3.15 14.42 13.14
C ALA A 384 2.44 14.97 11.89
N TRP A 385 2.47 14.21 10.79
CA TRP A 385 1.75 14.58 9.58
C TRP A 385 0.23 14.56 9.76
N LEU A 386 -0.30 13.55 10.47
CA LEU A 386 -1.72 13.45 10.82
C LEU A 386 -2.14 14.59 11.75
N ASP A 387 -1.34 14.87 12.79
CA ASP A 387 -1.60 15.93 13.80
C ASP A 387 -1.72 17.32 13.17
N ALA A 388 -0.95 17.59 12.13
CA ALA A 388 -0.98 18.85 11.41
C ALA A 388 -2.29 19.05 10.59
N ARG A 389 -3.15 18.04 10.50
CA ARG A 389 -4.36 18.06 9.67
C ARG A 389 -5.66 17.80 10.46
N ILE A 390 -5.59 17.78 11.78
CA ILE A 390 -6.78 17.63 12.66
C ILE A 390 -7.53 18.94 12.87
#